data_f4b63d81b5a26f848c9f9fa35edc2530
#
_entry.id   f4b63d81b5a26f848c9f9fa35edc2530
#
_cell.length_a   1.000
_cell.length_b   1.000
_cell.length_c   1.000
_cell.angle_alpha   90.00
_cell.angle_beta   90.00
_cell.angle_gamma   90.00
#
_symmetry.space_group_name_H-M   'P 1'
#
loop_
_entity.id
_entity.type
_entity.pdbx_description
1 polymer ?
#
loop_
_entity_poly.entity_id
_entity_poly.type
_entity_poly.pdbx_seq_one_letter_code
_entity_poly.pdbx_strand_id
1 'polypeptide(L)'
;GAGRVGVHLAPRGDEHDMGDDDPRETFGYAMEQLGKRKIAFFFTREYLAEDSISEYMKERSGGVAYIANMQLSREDAIELLASGKADAVSFGKAYIANPDLYERLLQDAPLNELKLENMIGTDVAAGYVDYPTLAEMETAAV
;
A
#
# COMPACT_ATOMS: atom_id res chain seq x y z
N GLY A 1 16.74 16.90 -6.47
CA GLY A 1 16.52 17.45 -5.12
C GLY A 1 15.54 16.60 -4.32
N ALA A 2 15.45 16.83 -3.02
CA ALA A 2 14.68 16.02 -2.07
C ALA A 2 13.19 15.88 -2.43
N GLY A 3 12.58 16.89 -3.01
CA GLY A 3 11.19 16.85 -3.49
C GLY A 3 10.91 15.86 -4.63
N ARG A 4 11.89 15.05 -5.02
CA ARG A 4 11.74 13.90 -5.96
C ARG A 4 12.17 12.58 -5.33
N VAL A 5 12.27 12.54 -4.01
CA VAL A 5 12.66 11.36 -3.24
C VAL A 5 11.47 10.92 -2.41
N GLY A 6 11.08 9.66 -2.53
CA GLY A 6 10.18 8.99 -1.60
C GLY A 6 10.93 7.95 -0.77
N VAL A 7 10.40 7.63 0.40
CA VAL A 7 10.95 6.62 1.30
C VAL A 7 9.89 5.58 1.61
N HIS A 8 10.26 4.30 1.51
CA HIS A 8 9.43 3.17 1.92
C HIS A 8 9.91 2.64 3.27
N LEU A 9 9.00 2.52 4.23
CA LEU A 9 9.27 2.07 5.59
C LEU A 9 8.31 0.96 5.98
N ALA A 10 8.76 0.06 6.86
CA ALA A 10 7.95 -1.02 7.42
C ALA A 10 8.07 -0.98 8.96
N PRO A 11 7.36 -0.06 9.62
CA PRO A 11 7.58 0.24 11.04
C PRO A 11 7.19 -0.88 12.00
N ARG A 12 6.39 -1.84 11.53
CA ARG A 12 5.89 -2.98 12.31
C ARG A 12 6.09 -4.32 11.58
N GLY A 13 7.17 -4.42 10.81
CA GLY A 13 7.50 -5.64 10.09
C GLY A 13 8.48 -6.50 10.90
N ASP A 14 8.01 -7.64 11.43
CA ASP A 14 8.87 -8.61 12.12
C ASP A 14 9.50 -9.61 11.15
N GLU A 15 9.14 -9.53 9.87
CA GLU A 15 9.69 -10.39 8.83
C GLU A 15 11.16 -10.03 8.56
N HIS A 16 11.98 -11.03 8.33
CA HIS A 16 13.40 -10.87 7.98
C HIS A 16 14.23 -10.12 9.05
N ASP A 17 13.88 -10.30 10.32
CA ASP A 17 14.60 -9.68 11.43
C ASP A 17 14.57 -8.13 11.41
N MET A 18 13.47 -7.56 10.89
CA MET A 18 13.27 -6.11 10.79
C MET A 18 12.50 -5.51 11.98
N GLY A 19 12.38 -6.25 13.08
CA GLY A 19 11.75 -5.76 14.31
C GLY A 19 12.50 -4.57 14.92
N ASP A 20 11.78 -3.76 15.69
CA ASP A 20 12.32 -2.61 16.41
C ASP A 20 11.73 -2.59 17.82
N ASP A 21 12.57 -2.36 18.84
CA ASP A 21 12.15 -2.36 20.24
C ASP A 21 11.29 -1.13 20.59
N ASP A 22 11.51 0.00 19.92
CA ASP A 22 10.69 1.21 20.04
C ASP A 22 10.45 1.86 18.67
N PRO A 23 9.51 1.31 17.89
CA PRO A 23 9.23 1.84 16.55
C PRO A 23 8.77 3.30 16.56
N ARG A 24 8.13 3.77 17.63
CA ARG A 24 7.73 5.20 17.72
C ARG A 24 8.92 6.14 17.85
N GLU A 25 9.92 5.78 18.64
CA GLU A 25 11.13 6.57 18.75
C GLU A 25 11.91 6.56 17.44
N THR A 26 12.20 5.38 16.92
CA THR A 26 13.03 5.20 15.71
C THR A 26 12.40 5.86 14.49
N PHE A 27 11.16 5.47 14.16
CA PHE A 27 10.50 6.00 12.96
C PHE A 27 10.01 7.43 13.13
N GLY A 28 9.64 7.86 14.35
CA GLY A 28 9.33 9.24 14.66
C GLY A 28 10.50 10.17 14.42
N TYR A 29 11.71 9.80 14.89
CA TYR A 29 12.93 10.53 14.60
C TYR A 29 13.26 10.56 13.11
N ALA A 30 13.21 9.40 12.45
CA ALA A 30 13.45 9.30 11.01
C ALA A 30 12.52 10.23 10.21
N MET A 31 11.22 10.22 10.51
CA MET A 31 10.26 11.06 9.83
C MET A 31 10.46 12.54 10.06
N GLU A 32 10.82 12.95 11.29
CA GLU A 32 11.18 14.33 11.57
C GLU A 32 12.38 14.79 10.74
N GLN A 33 13.42 13.96 10.64
CA GLN A 33 14.61 14.28 9.84
C GLN A 33 14.33 14.32 8.33
N LEU A 34 13.48 13.42 7.83
CA LEU A 34 13.07 13.38 6.43
C LEU A 34 12.16 14.57 6.08
N GLY A 35 11.26 14.94 6.98
CA GLY A 35 10.39 16.11 6.82
C GLY A 35 11.19 17.42 6.72
N LYS A 36 12.20 17.60 7.60
CA LYS A 36 13.14 18.76 7.52
C LYS A 36 13.86 18.84 6.17
N ARG A 37 14.06 17.71 5.50
CA ARG A 37 14.66 17.63 4.16
C ARG A 37 13.69 17.84 3.03
N LYS A 38 12.38 17.93 3.33
CA LYS A 38 11.28 18.15 2.36
C LYS A 38 11.27 17.08 1.26
N ILE A 39 11.29 15.81 1.66
CA ILE A 39 11.08 14.70 0.72
C ILE A 39 9.68 14.77 0.11
N ALA A 40 9.46 14.13 -1.04
CA ALA A 40 8.19 14.18 -1.75
C ALA A 40 7.08 13.42 -1.01
N PHE A 41 7.37 12.21 -0.56
CA PHE A 41 6.42 11.35 0.14
C PHE A 41 7.14 10.31 1.00
N PHE A 42 6.40 9.73 1.92
CA PHE A 42 6.76 8.45 2.51
C PHE A 42 5.62 7.45 2.30
N PHE A 43 5.98 6.19 2.30
CA PHE A 43 5.13 5.05 2.06
C PHE A 43 5.36 4.04 3.17
N THR A 44 4.29 3.56 3.82
CA THR A 44 4.45 2.51 4.83
C THR A 44 3.83 1.20 4.39
N ARG A 45 4.51 0.10 4.71
CA ARG A 45 3.95 -1.23 4.75
C ARG A 45 3.57 -1.56 6.19
N GLU A 46 2.35 -1.21 6.56
CA GLU A 46 1.83 -1.38 7.92
C GLU A 46 0.36 -1.76 7.90
N TYR A 47 -0.01 -2.81 8.61
CA TYR A 47 -1.41 -3.18 8.81
C TYR A 47 -2.15 -2.12 9.62
N LEU A 48 -3.41 -1.86 9.29
CA LEU A 48 -4.29 -1.05 10.12
C LEU A 48 -4.61 -1.82 11.41
N ALA A 49 -4.24 -1.25 12.55
CA ALA A 49 -4.47 -1.80 13.88
C ALA A 49 -4.39 -0.67 14.92
N GLU A 50 -4.83 -0.96 16.15
CA GLU A 50 -4.81 0.02 17.23
C GLU A 50 -3.41 0.55 17.58
N ASP A 51 -2.39 -0.28 17.39
CA ASP A 51 -0.99 0.05 17.61
C ASP A 51 -0.25 0.58 16.37
N SER A 52 -0.98 0.87 15.27
CA SER A 52 -0.41 1.52 14.09
C SER A 52 0.24 2.85 14.43
N ILE A 53 1.40 3.12 13.84
CA ILE A 53 2.14 4.35 14.05
C ILE A 53 2.20 5.25 12.82
N SER A 54 1.54 4.89 11.72
CA SER A 54 1.59 5.66 10.47
C SER A 54 1.04 7.07 10.62
N GLU A 55 -0.05 7.28 11.37
CA GLU A 55 -0.58 8.61 11.64
C GLU A 55 0.42 9.44 12.45
N TYR A 56 1.02 8.86 13.49
CA TYR A 56 2.09 9.50 14.25
C TYR A 56 3.29 9.85 13.37
N MET A 57 3.70 8.96 12.45
CA MET A 57 4.76 9.24 11.49
C MET A 57 4.41 10.42 10.57
N LYS A 58 3.15 10.50 10.11
CA LYS A 58 2.65 11.62 9.31
C LYS A 58 2.75 12.95 10.07
N GLU A 59 2.32 12.98 11.31
CA GLU A 59 2.46 14.17 12.18
C GLU A 59 3.92 14.58 12.36
N ARG A 60 4.80 13.62 12.69
CA ARG A 60 6.24 13.86 12.89
C ARG A 60 6.95 14.34 11.64
N SER A 61 6.45 13.98 10.46
CA SER A 61 7.02 14.42 9.19
C SER A 61 6.81 15.92 8.89
N GLY A 62 5.90 16.57 9.60
CA GLY A 62 5.56 17.96 9.37
C GLY A 62 4.83 18.23 8.04
N GLY A 63 4.05 17.25 7.57
CA GLY A 63 3.19 17.39 6.38
C GLY A 63 3.76 16.80 5.09
N VAL A 64 4.73 15.90 5.17
CA VAL A 64 5.15 15.10 4.01
C VAL A 64 3.99 14.18 3.60
N ALA A 65 3.70 14.10 2.30
CA ALA A 65 2.62 13.26 1.78
C ALA A 65 2.82 11.79 2.18
N TYR A 66 1.74 11.16 2.64
CA TYR A 66 1.74 9.78 3.12
C TYR A 66 0.95 8.86 2.20
N ILE A 67 1.56 7.75 1.79
CA ILE A 67 0.94 6.67 1.03
C ILE A 67 0.79 5.45 1.92
N ALA A 68 -0.46 5.05 2.20
CA ALA A 68 -0.77 3.87 2.98
C ALA A 68 -0.77 2.59 2.13
N ASN A 69 -0.31 1.50 2.72
CA ASN A 69 -0.32 0.17 2.11
C ASN A 69 -0.40 -0.90 3.21
N MET A 70 -0.72 -2.08 2.83
CA MET A 70 -0.76 -3.35 3.54
C MET A 70 -2.18 -3.85 3.76
N GLN A 71 -2.63 -4.70 2.83
CA GLN A 71 -3.91 -5.42 2.90
C GLN A 71 -5.13 -4.54 3.13
N LEU A 72 -5.12 -3.34 2.56
CA LEU A 72 -6.27 -2.44 2.63
C LEU A 72 -7.44 -3.02 1.84
N SER A 73 -8.63 -3.01 2.45
CA SER A 73 -9.88 -3.16 1.72
C SER A 73 -10.22 -1.89 0.95
N ARG A 74 -11.26 -1.94 0.12
CA ARG A 74 -11.82 -0.74 -0.52
C ARG A 74 -12.30 0.26 0.52
N GLU A 75 -13.00 -0.22 1.54
CA GLU A 75 -13.56 0.58 2.64
C GLU A 75 -12.45 1.27 3.43
N ASP A 76 -11.40 0.55 3.79
CA ASP A 76 -10.22 1.11 4.47
C ASP A 76 -9.59 2.23 3.64
N ALA A 77 -9.44 2.01 2.33
CA ALA A 77 -8.88 3.00 1.43
C ALA A 77 -9.72 4.28 1.36
N ILE A 78 -11.05 4.14 1.28
CA ILE A 78 -11.99 5.28 1.29
C ILE A 78 -11.90 6.03 2.62
N GLU A 79 -11.92 5.32 3.75
CA GLU A 79 -11.86 5.93 5.08
C GLU A 79 -10.56 6.70 5.30
N LEU A 80 -9.41 6.09 4.96
CA LEU A 80 -8.09 6.72 5.10
C LEU A 80 -7.99 8.02 4.31
N LEU A 81 -8.49 8.02 3.07
CA LEU A 81 -8.48 9.21 2.21
C LEU A 81 -9.48 10.26 2.68
N ALA A 82 -10.71 9.87 3.01
CA ALA A 82 -11.76 10.79 3.43
C ALA A 82 -11.45 11.46 4.78
N SER A 83 -10.81 10.74 5.71
CA SER A 83 -10.40 11.27 7.01
C SER A 83 -9.11 12.10 6.95
N GLY A 84 -8.37 12.08 5.83
CA GLY A 84 -7.06 12.72 5.69
C GLY A 84 -5.93 12.01 6.44
N LYS A 85 -6.15 10.80 6.93
CA LYS A 85 -5.12 9.97 7.58
C LYS A 85 -4.04 9.55 6.59
N ALA A 86 -4.41 9.33 5.33
CA ALA A 86 -3.47 9.15 4.22
C ALA A 86 -3.77 10.12 3.08
N ASP A 87 -2.75 10.48 2.31
CA ASP A 87 -2.88 11.33 1.12
C ASP A 87 -3.07 10.49 -0.15
N ALA A 88 -2.62 9.24 -0.12
CA ALA A 88 -2.83 8.24 -1.15
C ALA A 88 -2.84 6.84 -0.53
N VAL A 89 -3.36 5.87 -1.28
CA VAL A 89 -3.31 4.44 -0.95
C VAL A 89 -2.68 3.67 -2.10
N SER A 90 -2.06 2.55 -1.80
CA SER A 90 -1.47 1.70 -2.84
C SER A 90 -1.85 0.24 -2.65
N PHE A 91 -1.96 -0.47 -3.77
CA PHE A 91 -2.31 -1.87 -3.82
C PHE A 91 -1.23 -2.63 -4.64
N GLY A 92 -0.64 -3.66 -4.07
CA GLY A 92 0.31 -4.53 -4.77
C GLY A 92 -0.37 -5.78 -5.31
N LYS A 93 -0.64 -6.74 -4.44
CA LYS A 93 -1.23 -8.04 -4.79
C LYS A 93 -2.55 -7.91 -5.56
N ALA A 94 -3.41 -6.97 -5.14
CA ALA A 94 -4.69 -6.74 -5.82
C ALA A 94 -4.50 -6.27 -7.26
N TYR A 95 -3.48 -5.44 -7.56
CA TYR A 95 -3.17 -5.01 -8.92
C TYR A 95 -2.61 -6.13 -9.80
N ILE A 96 -1.89 -7.08 -9.21
CA ILE A 96 -1.42 -8.26 -9.97
C ILE A 96 -2.62 -9.07 -10.46
N ALA A 97 -3.60 -9.34 -9.58
CA ALA A 97 -4.75 -10.15 -9.92
C ALA A 97 -5.86 -9.40 -10.69
N ASN A 98 -5.82 -8.09 -10.74
CA ASN A 98 -6.86 -7.27 -11.38
C ASN A 98 -6.23 -6.17 -12.24
N PRO A 99 -6.05 -6.40 -13.55
CA PRO A 99 -5.49 -5.38 -14.46
C PRO A 99 -6.30 -4.09 -14.48
N ASP A 100 -7.61 -4.19 -14.21
CA ASP A 100 -8.61 -3.13 -14.12
C ASP A 100 -9.02 -2.81 -12.67
N LEU A 101 -8.07 -2.93 -11.70
CA LEU A 101 -8.37 -2.74 -10.28
C LEU A 101 -9.03 -1.40 -9.97
N TYR A 102 -8.60 -0.33 -10.63
CA TYR A 102 -9.17 1.00 -10.41
C TYR A 102 -10.66 1.03 -10.72
N GLU A 103 -11.07 0.50 -11.87
CA GLU A 103 -12.47 0.39 -12.29
C GLU A 103 -13.27 -0.48 -11.33
N ARG A 104 -12.70 -1.61 -10.90
CA ARG A 104 -13.34 -2.51 -9.92
C ARG A 104 -13.58 -1.82 -8.58
N LEU A 105 -12.59 -1.09 -8.08
CA LEU A 105 -12.72 -0.34 -6.83
C LEU A 105 -13.75 0.80 -6.93
N LEU A 106 -13.82 1.49 -8.07
CA LEU A 106 -14.84 2.54 -8.29
C LEU A 106 -16.27 1.97 -8.30
N GLN A 107 -16.46 0.83 -8.94
CA GLN A 107 -17.77 0.21 -9.15
C GLN A 107 -18.19 -0.75 -8.03
N ASP A 108 -17.33 -0.95 -7.04
CA ASP A 108 -17.50 -1.98 -6.01
C ASP A 108 -17.67 -3.39 -6.62
N ALA A 109 -16.93 -3.67 -7.68
CA ALA A 109 -17.01 -4.90 -8.44
C ALA A 109 -16.15 -6.01 -7.80
N PRO A 110 -16.49 -7.30 -8.01
CA PRO A 110 -15.73 -8.42 -7.51
C PRO A 110 -14.27 -8.41 -7.98
N LEU A 111 -13.34 -8.74 -7.09
CA LEU A 111 -11.94 -8.90 -7.41
C LEU A 111 -11.63 -10.34 -7.82
N ASN A 112 -10.67 -10.51 -8.73
CA ASN A 112 -10.09 -11.82 -9.03
C ASN A 112 -9.30 -12.32 -7.82
N GLU A 113 -9.35 -13.61 -7.58
CA GLU A 113 -8.55 -14.26 -6.55
C GLU A 113 -7.09 -14.38 -7.00
N LEU A 114 -6.17 -13.88 -6.19
CA LEU A 114 -4.74 -14.01 -6.46
C LEU A 114 -4.26 -15.45 -6.24
N LYS A 115 -3.66 -16.04 -7.27
CA LYS A 115 -3.04 -17.37 -7.22
C LYS A 115 -1.57 -17.25 -6.80
N LEU A 116 -1.32 -17.28 -5.50
CA LEU A 116 0.02 -17.08 -4.92
C LEU A 116 1.06 -18.09 -5.43
N GLU A 117 0.65 -19.33 -5.69
CA GLU A 117 1.51 -20.39 -6.24
C GLU A 117 2.13 -20.02 -7.58
N ASN A 118 1.47 -19.18 -8.36
CA ASN A 118 1.96 -18.74 -9.66
C ASN A 118 2.99 -17.60 -9.54
N MET A 119 2.97 -16.85 -8.44
CA MET A 119 3.91 -15.75 -8.24
C MET A 119 5.37 -16.16 -8.03
N ILE A 120 5.61 -17.43 -7.65
CA ILE A 120 6.93 -17.97 -7.30
C ILE A 120 7.33 -19.10 -8.28
N GLY A 121 6.51 -19.35 -9.29
CA GLY A 121 6.71 -20.42 -10.26
C GLY A 121 7.79 -20.11 -11.31
N THR A 122 8.13 -21.12 -12.09
CA THR A 122 9.07 -20.99 -13.22
C THR A 122 8.43 -20.41 -14.48
N ASP A 123 7.11 -20.41 -14.57
CA ASP A 123 6.37 -19.71 -15.62
C ASP A 123 6.00 -18.31 -15.13
N VAL A 124 6.85 -17.35 -15.48
CA VAL A 124 6.72 -15.96 -15.05
C VAL A 124 5.54 -15.20 -15.69
N ALA A 125 4.85 -15.76 -16.66
CA ALA A 125 3.66 -15.15 -17.26
C ALA A 125 2.37 -15.57 -16.53
N ALA A 126 2.27 -16.84 -16.16
CA ALA A 126 1.12 -17.36 -15.45
C ALA A 126 0.94 -16.70 -14.07
N GLY A 127 -0.26 -16.17 -13.81
CA GLY A 127 -0.58 -15.48 -12.56
C GLY A 127 -0.06 -14.05 -12.44
N TYR A 128 0.47 -13.48 -13.55
CA TYR A 128 0.88 -12.07 -13.62
C TYR A 128 0.20 -11.30 -14.74
N VAL A 129 0.00 -11.92 -15.90
CA VAL A 129 -0.50 -11.24 -17.11
C VAL A 129 -1.74 -11.92 -17.71
N ASP A 130 -2.29 -12.90 -17.05
CA ASP A 130 -3.37 -13.75 -17.54
C ASP A 130 -4.67 -13.63 -16.71
N TYR A 131 -4.75 -12.67 -15.81
CA TYR A 131 -5.99 -12.38 -15.09
C TYR A 131 -6.95 -11.59 -15.97
N PRO A 132 -8.26 -12.01 -16.02
CA PRO A 132 -9.25 -11.32 -16.85
C PRO A 132 -9.67 -9.98 -16.24
N THR A 133 -9.94 -9.02 -17.11
CA THR A 133 -10.69 -7.80 -16.78
C THR A 133 -12.19 -8.11 -16.59
N LEU A 134 -12.95 -7.18 -16.01
CA LEU A 134 -14.42 -7.29 -15.93
C LEU A 134 -15.04 -7.47 -17.29
N ALA A 135 -14.62 -6.69 -18.29
CA ALA A 135 -15.16 -6.74 -19.64
C ALA A 135 -14.93 -8.10 -20.32
N GLU A 136 -13.77 -8.73 -20.09
CA GLU A 136 -13.47 -10.07 -20.60
C GLU A 136 -14.31 -11.15 -19.90
N MET A 137 -14.55 -11.02 -18.59
CA MET A 137 -15.39 -11.94 -17.83
C MET A 137 -16.86 -11.87 -18.30
N GLU A 138 -17.41 -10.67 -18.55
CA GLU A 138 -18.76 -10.47 -19.06
C GLU A 138 -18.92 -11.09 -20.45
N THR A 139 -17.91 -10.92 -21.33
CA THR A 139 -17.92 -11.49 -22.66
C THR A 139 -17.86 -13.01 -22.66
N ALA A 140 -17.16 -13.62 -21.71
CA ALA A 140 -17.05 -15.07 -21.58
C ALA A 140 -18.30 -15.73 -20.99
N ALA A 141 -19.19 -14.96 -20.37
CA ALA A 141 -20.43 -15.43 -19.75
C ALA A 141 -21.64 -15.50 -20.75
N VAL A 142 -21.47 -15.03 -21.98
CA VAL A 142 -22.44 -15.01 -23.06
C VAL A 142 -22.19 -16.14 -24.03
#